data_6944d23b1462edd16b897dc174322f93
#
_entry.id   6944d23b1462edd16b897dc174322f93
#
_cell.length_a   1.000
_cell.length_b   1.000
_cell.length_c   1.000
_cell.angle_alpha   90.00
_cell.angle_beta   90.00
_cell.angle_gamma   90.00
#
_symmetry.space_group_name_H-M   'P 1'
#
loop_
_entity.id
_entity.type
_entity.pdbx_description
1 polymer ?
#
loop_
_entity_poly.entity_id
_entity_poly.type
_entity_poly.pdbx_seq_one_letter_code
_entity_poly.pdbx_strand_id
1 'polypeptide(L)'
;MELLLHYVWKHKMFPLKPLKTVDGMAVEVIDSGLHNHDAGPDFFNAKVKIGGTLWVGNVEIHDKASDWFAHKHDLDECYNNVILHVCGCVDTVVTTQKGDRLPQMELEIPPYVIQHYHELLASDQYPPCYKIIPELSRLMLTSWLTALQTERLEQKTEAIKQRVKACDGSWEAAYFVTLARNYGFGINGEAFEQWALSLPLQVIAHHRDNLFQIEALFLGQAGLLNIDAVSMRHRDEVLEEGYFSKLQCEYIYLQHKFNLKPIDFHLWRFLRLRPQNFPHIRIVQLAQLYAKQQAGLSQLLDCTTVKVAMECLRSSVTLYWQTHYSFGISSEFSEKQLSTSSLQLLIINTVVPILFAYGRHVSKETLCERAFDFLEQLRPENNHIVRMWRDCGLQVVHAGDSQGLIQLKNEYCDKKNCLQCRIGYKYLKQKL
;
A
#
# COMPACT_ATOMS: atom_id res chain seq x y z
N MET A 1 -21.30 9.15 17.70
CA MET A 1 -21.63 7.94 18.50
C MET A 1 -22.09 6.78 17.63
N GLU A 2 -22.70 7.02 16.51
CA GLU A 2 -23.23 6.03 15.55
C GLU A 2 -22.22 4.94 15.14
N LEU A 3 -20.99 5.29 14.78
CA LEU A 3 -19.93 4.31 14.50
C LEU A 3 -19.68 3.32 15.64
N LEU A 4 -19.86 3.73 16.90
CA LEU A 4 -19.75 2.82 18.04
C LEU A 4 -20.99 1.94 18.18
N LEU A 5 -22.18 2.43 17.85
CA LEU A 5 -23.40 1.61 17.78
C LEU A 5 -23.27 0.53 16.72
N HIS A 6 -22.82 0.88 15.50
CA HIS A 6 -22.50 -0.10 14.45
C HIS A 6 -21.49 -1.14 14.94
N TYR A 7 -20.46 -0.70 15.65
CA TYR A 7 -19.45 -1.59 16.20
C TYR A 7 -20.00 -2.55 17.25
N VAL A 8 -20.77 -2.03 18.20
CA VAL A 8 -21.42 -2.83 19.26
C VAL A 8 -22.40 -3.83 18.66
N TRP A 9 -23.20 -3.41 17.67
CA TRP A 9 -24.11 -4.29 16.93
C TRP A 9 -23.37 -5.38 16.17
N LYS A 10 -22.41 -5.01 15.34
CA LYS A 10 -21.60 -5.95 14.53
C LYS A 10 -20.94 -7.04 15.36
N HIS A 11 -20.37 -6.68 16.49
CA HIS A 11 -19.61 -7.58 17.35
C HIS A 11 -20.45 -8.17 18.50
N LYS A 12 -21.75 -7.92 18.51
CA LYS A 12 -22.70 -8.36 19.54
C LYS A 12 -22.19 -8.05 20.95
N MET A 13 -21.61 -6.87 21.16
CA MET A 13 -21.10 -6.42 22.45
C MET A 13 -22.22 -5.79 23.28
N PHE A 14 -23.31 -6.53 23.40
CA PHE A 14 -24.53 -6.05 24.09
C PHE A 14 -24.34 -6.00 25.60
N PRO A 15 -25.06 -5.08 26.27
CA PRO A 15 -25.14 -5.10 27.74
C PRO A 15 -25.75 -6.43 28.24
N LEU A 16 -25.45 -6.77 29.48
CA LEU A 16 -25.97 -8.01 30.10
C LEU A 16 -27.50 -8.01 30.28
N LYS A 17 -28.16 -6.88 30.06
CA LYS A 17 -29.62 -6.75 30.10
C LYS A 17 -30.26 -7.42 28.87
N PRO A 18 -31.41 -8.06 28.99
CA PRO A 18 -32.16 -8.56 27.85
C PRO A 18 -32.51 -7.42 26.88
N LEU A 19 -32.23 -7.61 25.61
CA LEU A 19 -32.60 -6.66 24.57
C LEU A 19 -34.11 -6.69 24.37
N LYS A 20 -34.71 -5.53 24.18
CA LYS A 20 -36.16 -5.36 23.95
C LYS A 20 -36.41 -4.23 22.98
N THR A 21 -37.45 -4.35 22.17
CA THR A 21 -38.01 -3.22 21.45
C THR A 21 -38.61 -2.19 22.38
N VAL A 22 -38.86 -0.98 21.89
CA VAL A 22 -39.55 0.10 22.64
C VAL A 22 -40.95 -0.38 23.12
N ASP A 23 -41.59 -1.22 22.32
CA ASP A 23 -42.91 -1.82 22.66
C ASP A 23 -42.80 -3.02 23.63
N GLY A 24 -41.60 -3.32 24.17
CA GLY A 24 -41.34 -4.34 25.17
C GLY A 24 -41.15 -5.77 24.66
N MET A 25 -41.16 -5.99 23.33
CA MET A 25 -40.94 -7.31 22.76
C MET A 25 -39.47 -7.73 22.95
N ALA A 26 -39.24 -8.99 23.35
CA ALA A 26 -37.90 -9.52 23.50
C ALA A 26 -37.18 -9.58 22.14
N VAL A 27 -35.91 -9.17 22.13
CA VAL A 27 -35.04 -9.19 20.93
C VAL A 27 -33.87 -10.14 21.18
N GLU A 28 -33.64 -11.06 20.24
CA GLU A 28 -32.46 -11.93 20.22
C GLU A 28 -31.76 -11.80 18.87
N VAL A 29 -30.51 -11.34 18.86
CA VAL A 29 -29.72 -11.17 17.64
C VAL A 29 -28.97 -12.46 17.32
N ILE A 30 -29.47 -13.26 16.39
CA ILE A 30 -28.88 -14.53 15.95
C ILE A 30 -27.69 -14.22 15.04
N ASP A 31 -27.87 -13.31 14.04
CA ASP A 31 -26.86 -12.84 13.13
C ASP A 31 -27.03 -11.33 12.96
N SER A 32 -25.94 -10.58 13.15
CA SER A 32 -25.95 -9.12 12.97
C SER A 32 -26.10 -8.68 11.52
N GLY A 33 -25.89 -9.58 10.56
CA GLY A 33 -25.90 -9.28 9.14
C GLY A 33 -24.53 -8.83 8.60
N LEU A 34 -24.50 -8.58 7.30
CA LEU A 34 -23.32 -8.09 6.58
C LEU A 34 -23.30 -6.56 6.67
N HIS A 35 -22.25 -6.01 7.25
CA HIS A 35 -22.08 -4.57 7.35
C HIS A 35 -21.89 -3.96 5.96
N ASN A 36 -22.74 -3.02 5.62
CA ASN A 36 -22.70 -2.25 4.38
C ASN A 36 -21.81 -1.00 4.56
N HIS A 37 -21.07 -0.66 3.52
CA HIS A 37 -20.25 0.56 3.45
C HIS A 37 -20.65 1.45 2.25
N ASP A 38 -21.68 1.02 1.52
CA ASP A 38 -22.22 1.70 0.35
C ASP A 38 -23.63 2.27 0.67
N ALA A 39 -24.35 2.75 -0.34
CA ALA A 39 -25.73 3.22 -0.18
C ALA A 39 -26.68 2.09 0.24
N GLY A 40 -27.71 2.43 1.01
CA GLY A 40 -28.72 1.51 1.55
C GLY A 40 -28.52 1.16 3.03
N PRO A 41 -29.33 0.25 3.59
CA PRO A 41 -29.27 -0.10 5.00
C PRO A 41 -27.91 -0.57 5.50
N ASP A 42 -27.57 -0.26 6.75
CA ASP A 42 -26.27 -0.48 7.37
C ASP A 42 -25.85 -1.96 7.48
N PHE A 43 -26.83 -2.86 7.67
CA PHE A 43 -26.58 -4.29 7.77
C PHE A 43 -27.58 -5.06 6.92
N PHE A 44 -27.07 -5.84 5.97
CA PHE A 44 -27.86 -6.71 5.11
C PHE A 44 -28.06 -8.11 5.70
N ASN A 45 -29.26 -8.69 5.48
CA ASN A 45 -29.57 -10.08 5.81
C ASN A 45 -29.32 -10.46 7.28
N ALA A 46 -29.57 -9.54 8.19
CA ALA A 46 -29.54 -9.83 9.62
C ALA A 46 -30.64 -10.85 9.98
N LYS A 47 -30.37 -11.68 11.01
CA LYS A 47 -31.33 -12.63 11.56
C LYS A 47 -31.62 -12.25 12.99
N VAL A 48 -32.82 -11.75 13.24
CA VAL A 48 -33.24 -11.25 14.53
C VAL A 48 -34.57 -11.89 14.92
N LYS A 49 -34.64 -12.40 16.16
CA LYS A 49 -35.89 -12.90 16.71
C LYS A 49 -36.54 -11.81 17.55
N ILE A 50 -37.74 -11.38 17.16
CA ILE A 50 -38.51 -10.32 17.84
C ILE A 50 -39.84 -10.88 18.31
N GLY A 51 -40.12 -10.80 19.60
CA GLY A 51 -41.31 -11.33 20.17
C GLY A 51 -41.55 -12.84 19.94
N GLY A 52 -40.46 -13.60 19.76
CA GLY A 52 -40.51 -15.04 19.46
C GLY A 52 -40.50 -15.39 17.97
N THR A 53 -40.76 -14.44 17.07
CA THR A 53 -40.74 -14.64 15.59
C THR A 53 -39.38 -14.34 15.03
N LEU A 54 -38.85 -15.25 14.19
CA LEU A 54 -37.60 -15.04 13.46
C LEU A 54 -37.83 -14.16 12.20
N TRP A 55 -37.14 -13.03 12.15
CA TRP A 55 -37.10 -12.14 11.02
C TRP A 55 -35.77 -12.21 10.33
N VAL A 56 -35.77 -12.15 8.99
CA VAL A 56 -34.57 -12.05 8.15
C VAL A 56 -34.74 -10.83 7.27
N GLY A 57 -33.85 -9.88 7.37
CA GLY A 57 -33.89 -8.62 6.59
C GLY A 57 -32.77 -7.69 6.98
N ASN A 58 -32.96 -6.42 6.71
CA ASN A 58 -31.93 -5.41 6.93
C ASN A 58 -32.10 -4.72 8.29
N VAL A 59 -31.01 -4.18 8.81
CA VAL A 59 -31.02 -3.40 10.04
C VAL A 59 -30.38 -2.03 9.73
N GLU A 60 -31.04 -0.99 10.24
CA GLU A 60 -30.54 0.39 10.16
C GLU A 60 -30.21 0.89 11.56
N ILE A 61 -29.14 1.68 11.69
CA ILE A 61 -28.63 2.15 12.98
C ILE A 61 -28.41 3.65 12.94
N HIS A 62 -28.93 4.38 13.92
CA HIS A 62 -28.76 5.82 14.07
C HIS A 62 -28.44 6.23 15.51
N ASP A 63 -27.88 7.42 15.69
CA ASP A 63 -27.76 8.00 17.03
C ASP A 63 -29.13 8.32 17.61
N LYS A 64 -30.04 8.88 16.80
CA LYS A 64 -31.43 9.17 17.17
C LYS A 64 -32.42 8.59 16.17
N ALA A 65 -33.59 8.20 16.62
CA ALA A 65 -34.62 7.70 15.71
C ALA A 65 -35.08 8.76 14.68
N SER A 66 -35.07 10.04 15.03
CA SER A 66 -35.40 11.16 14.14
C SER A 66 -34.45 11.30 12.95
N ASP A 67 -33.23 10.73 13.00
CA ASP A 67 -32.28 10.74 11.89
C ASP A 67 -32.79 9.96 10.69
N TRP A 68 -33.70 8.99 10.89
CA TRP A 68 -34.44 8.29 9.84
C TRP A 68 -35.08 9.23 8.84
N PHE A 69 -35.77 10.26 9.35
CA PHE A 69 -36.43 11.28 8.52
C PHE A 69 -35.44 12.31 7.98
N ALA A 70 -34.40 12.65 8.76
CA ALA A 70 -33.35 13.56 8.30
C ALA A 70 -32.62 13.01 7.09
N HIS A 71 -32.40 11.69 7.03
CA HIS A 71 -31.79 10.97 5.92
C HIS A 71 -32.80 10.57 4.83
N LYS A 72 -34.13 10.84 5.02
CA LYS A 72 -35.21 10.57 4.08
C LYS A 72 -35.45 9.07 3.80
N HIS A 73 -35.16 8.21 4.77
CA HIS A 73 -35.36 6.76 4.62
C HIS A 73 -36.84 6.38 4.56
N ASP A 74 -37.71 7.25 5.06
CA ASP A 74 -39.17 7.14 4.94
C ASP A 74 -39.67 7.34 3.49
N LEU A 75 -38.85 7.83 2.60
CA LEU A 75 -39.17 8.06 1.18
C LEU A 75 -38.45 7.10 0.22
N ASP A 76 -37.51 6.29 0.73
CA ASP A 76 -36.66 5.40 -0.07
C ASP A 76 -37.10 3.94 0.04
N GLU A 77 -37.42 3.34 -1.11
CA GLU A 77 -37.85 1.93 -1.19
C GLU A 77 -36.76 0.92 -0.76
N CYS A 78 -35.47 1.30 -0.82
CA CYS A 78 -34.36 0.46 -0.37
C CYS A 78 -34.47 0.07 1.11
N TYR A 79 -35.17 0.91 1.91
CA TYR A 79 -35.37 0.68 3.35
C TYR A 79 -36.65 -0.08 3.70
N ASN A 80 -37.47 -0.44 2.70
CA ASN A 80 -38.70 -1.22 2.94
C ASN A 80 -38.44 -2.65 3.48
N ASN A 81 -37.22 -3.16 3.37
CA ASN A 81 -36.81 -4.46 3.91
C ASN A 81 -36.08 -4.38 5.27
N VAL A 82 -36.10 -3.20 5.91
CA VAL A 82 -35.57 -3.04 7.26
C VAL A 82 -36.53 -3.71 8.23
N ILE A 83 -36.00 -4.63 9.05
CA ILE A 83 -36.79 -5.42 10.04
C ILE A 83 -36.66 -4.87 11.46
N LEU A 84 -35.62 -4.08 11.70
CA LEU A 84 -35.33 -3.48 13.00
C LEU A 84 -34.54 -2.18 12.80
N HIS A 85 -34.99 -1.11 13.43
CA HIS A 85 -34.29 0.15 13.55
C HIS A 85 -33.64 0.22 14.95
N VAL A 86 -32.30 0.30 14.98
CA VAL A 86 -31.51 0.33 16.22
C VAL A 86 -31.04 1.76 16.47
N CYS A 87 -31.27 2.31 17.63
CA CYS A 87 -30.92 3.69 17.94
C CYS A 87 -30.18 3.82 19.26
N GLY A 88 -29.36 4.85 19.40
CA GLY A 88 -28.82 5.29 20.68
C GLY A 88 -29.93 5.90 21.56
N CYS A 89 -30.90 6.57 20.93
CA CYS A 89 -32.09 7.12 21.60
C CYS A 89 -33.30 7.07 20.65
N VAL A 90 -34.42 6.54 21.11
CA VAL A 90 -35.67 6.50 20.35
C VAL A 90 -36.54 7.71 20.74
N ASP A 91 -36.41 8.81 20.02
CA ASP A 91 -37.13 10.06 20.23
C ASP A 91 -38.39 10.20 19.35
N THR A 92 -38.59 9.31 18.37
CA THR A 92 -39.76 9.29 17.50
C THR A 92 -40.06 7.90 16.96
N VAL A 93 -41.29 7.69 16.49
CA VAL A 93 -41.72 6.47 15.80
C VAL A 93 -41.43 6.60 14.32
N VAL A 94 -40.79 5.61 13.70
CA VAL A 94 -40.47 5.59 12.30
C VAL A 94 -41.32 4.61 11.50
N THR A 95 -41.54 4.98 10.24
CA THR A 95 -42.27 4.16 9.26
C THR A 95 -41.48 4.02 7.98
N THR A 96 -41.69 2.91 7.27
CA THR A 96 -41.15 2.70 5.92
C THR A 96 -41.89 3.58 4.90
N GLN A 97 -41.38 3.64 3.69
CA GLN A 97 -42.05 4.30 2.54
C GLN A 97 -43.47 3.73 2.29
N LYS A 98 -43.72 2.45 2.65
CA LYS A 98 -45.04 1.81 2.54
C LYS A 98 -45.99 2.17 3.71
N GLY A 99 -45.49 2.92 4.69
CA GLY A 99 -46.25 3.27 5.88
C GLY A 99 -46.23 2.21 6.99
N ASP A 100 -45.47 1.13 6.83
CA ASP A 100 -45.36 0.10 7.86
C ASP A 100 -44.49 0.63 9.01
N ARG A 101 -45.00 0.51 10.24
CA ARG A 101 -44.28 0.86 11.46
C ARG A 101 -43.12 -0.10 11.68
N LEU A 102 -41.90 0.41 11.82
CA LEU A 102 -40.73 -0.40 12.10
C LEU A 102 -40.59 -0.72 13.61
N PRO A 103 -40.24 -1.96 13.99
CA PRO A 103 -39.73 -2.24 15.32
C PRO A 103 -38.49 -1.41 15.62
N GLN A 104 -38.48 -0.73 16.77
CA GLN A 104 -37.36 0.10 17.20
C GLN A 104 -36.76 -0.43 18.50
N MET A 105 -35.45 -0.33 18.64
CA MET A 105 -34.72 -0.78 19.83
C MET A 105 -33.64 0.25 20.21
N GLU A 106 -33.62 0.61 21.49
CA GLU A 106 -32.46 1.37 22.01
C GLU A 106 -31.31 0.41 22.32
N LEU A 107 -30.13 0.77 21.81
CA LEU A 107 -28.90 0.04 22.06
C LEU A 107 -27.95 0.88 22.90
N GLU A 108 -27.76 0.47 24.13
CA GLU A 108 -26.80 1.09 25.03
C GLU A 108 -25.37 0.60 24.72
N ILE A 109 -24.46 1.51 24.51
CA ILE A 109 -23.03 1.17 24.36
C ILE A 109 -22.45 0.92 25.74
N PRO A 110 -21.82 -0.24 25.99
CA PRO A 110 -21.21 -0.51 27.29
C PRO A 110 -20.17 0.58 27.65
N PRO A 111 -20.20 1.12 28.88
CA PRO A 111 -19.32 2.24 29.28
C PRO A 111 -17.85 1.94 29.08
N TYR A 112 -17.40 0.69 29.31
CA TYR A 112 -16.01 0.30 29.10
C TYR A 112 -15.58 0.40 27.61
N VAL A 113 -16.49 0.17 26.65
CA VAL A 113 -16.21 0.31 25.22
C VAL A 113 -15.98 1.78 24.87
N ILE A 114 -16.83 2.66 25.39
CA ILE A 114 -16.71 4.12 25.21
C ILE A 114 -15.37 4.59 25.78
N GLN A 115 -15.06 4.19 27.00
CA GLN A 115 -13.81 4.56 27.68
C GLN A 115 -12.61 4.10 26.89
N HIS A 116 -12.53 2.82 26.53
CA HIS A 116 -11.40 2.27 25.78
C HIS A 116 -11.25 2.92 24.39
N TYR A 117 -12.37 3.23 23.74
CA TYR A 117 -12.31 3.93 22.45
C TYR A 117 -11.74 5.33 22.58
N HIS A 118 -12.16 6.08 23.61
CA HIS A 118 -11.59 7.40 23.90
C HIS A 118 -10.10 7.30 24.25
N GLU A 119 -9.68 6.29 24.99
CA GLU A 119 -8.26 6.04 25.30
C GLU A 119 -7.44 5.81 24.00
N LEU A 120 -7.96 5.01 23.06
CA LEU A 120 -7.31 4.79 21.77
C LEU A 120 -7.18 6.07 20.94
N LEU A 121 -8.20 6.95 20.98
CA LEU A 121 -8.19 8.19 20.22
C LEU A 121 -7.31 9.28 20.82
N ALA A 122 -7.24 9.31 22.16
CA ALA A 122 -6.52 10.35 22.92
C ALA A 122 -5.05 9.99 23.19
N SER A 123 -4.62 8.75 22.92
CA SER A 123 -3.27 8.30 23.25
C SER A 123 -2.22 9.06 22.43
N ASP A 124 -1.27 9.68 23.12
CA ASP A 124 -0.06 10.27 22.54
C ASP A 124 1.02 9.21 22.23
N GLN A 125 0.89 8.02 22.81
CA GLN A 125 1.79 6.89 22.55
C GLN A 125 1.38 6.15 21.29
N TYR A 126 2.37 5.68 20.57
CA TYR A 126 2.14 5.00 19.29
C TYR A 126 2.77 3.61 19.30
N PRO A 127 2.04 2.55 18.93
CA PRO A 127 0.59 2.53 18.57
C PRO A 127 -0.31 2.72 19.81
N PRO A 128 -1.49 3.33 19.67
CA PRO A 128 -2.39 3.58 20.80
C PRO A 128 -2.73 2.34 21.62
N CYS A 129 -2.79 1.19 20.97
CA CYS A 129 -3.12 -0.11 21.58
C CYS A 129 -1.90 -0.87 22.13
N TYR A 130 -0.75 -0.20 22.34
CA TYR A 130 0.53 -0.83 22.74
C TYR A 130 0.41 -1.74 23.97
N LYS A 131 -0.44 -1.38 24.92
CA LYS A 131 -0.63 -2.13 26.18
C LYS A 131 -1.09 -3.56 25.98
N ILE A 132 -1.94 -3.81 24.99
CA ILE A 132 -2.51 -5.15 24.77
C ILE A 132 -1.61 -6.05 23.91
N ILE A 133 -0.63 -5.48 23.20
CA ILE A 133 0.19 -6.22 22.24
C ILE A 133 0.86 -7.44 22.84
N PRO A 134 1.45 -7.40 24.06
CA PRO A 134 2.07 -8.57 24.69
C PRO A 134 1.10 -9.70 25.01
N GLU A 135 -0.20 -9.40 25.13
CA GLU A 135 -1.25 -10.36 25.50
C GLU A 135 -1.89 -11.04 24.27
N LEU A 136 -1.56 -10.57 23.07
CA LEU A 136 -2.15 -11.09 21.84
C LEU A 136 -1.65 -12.51 21.55
N SER A 137 -2.59 -13.41 21.23
CA SER A 137 -2.21 -14.76 20.81
C SER A 137 -1.47 -14.72 19.45
N ARG A 138 -0.44 -15.55 19.33
CA ARG A 138 0.34 -15.68 18.09
C ARG A 138 -0.55 -15.99 16.89
N LEU A 139 -1.52 -16.88 17.05
CA LEU A 139 -2.46 -17.25 15.97
C LEU A 139 -3.24 -16.04 15.45
N MET A 140 -3.78 -15.22 16.36
CA MET A 140 -4.54 -14.03 16.00
C MET A 140 -3.65 -13.01 15.27
N LEU A 141 -2.44 -12.78 15.77
CA LEU A 141 -1.46 -11.88 15.13
C LEU A 141 -1.09 -12.37 13.73
N THR A 142 -0.68 -13.63 13.58
CA THR A 142 -0.33 -14.21 12.28
C THR A 142 -1.49 -14.08 11.30
N SER A 143 -2.70 -14.48 11.69
CA SER A 143 -3.91 -14.36 10.84
C SER A 143 -4.19 -12.90 10.45
N TRP A 144 -3.97 -11.94 11.36
CA TRP A 144 -4.21 -10.53 11.06
C TRP A 144 -3.13 -9.97 10.13
N LEU A 145 -1.85 -10.27 10.38
CA LEU A 145 -0.75 -9.83 9.53
C LEU A 145 -0.85 -10.41 8.11
N THR A 146 -1.27 -11.67 7.95
CA THR A 146 -1.51 -12.27 6.63
C THR A 146 -2.64 -11.54 5.88
N ALA A 147 -3.74 -11.19 6.56
CA ALA A 147 -4.82 -10.42 5.94
C ALA A 147 -4.34 -9.03 5.51
N LEU A 148 -3.57 -8.33 6.36
CA LEU A 148 -3.00 -7.01 6.05
C LEU A 148 -1.95 -7.06 4.95
N GLN A 149 -1.19 -8.14 4.86
CA GLN A 149 -0.24 -8.38 3.78
C GLN A 149 -0.96 -8.51 2.43
N THR A 150 -2.07 -9.24 2.41
CA THR A 150 -2.92 -9.38 1.21
C THR A 150 -3.52 -8.04 0.81
N GLU A 151 -4.11 -7.30 1.75
CA GLU A 151 -4.65 -5.96 1.52
C GLU A 151 -3.60 -5.01 0.94
N ARG A 152 -2.36 -5.06 1.46
CA ARG A 152 -1.26 -4.26 0.93
C ARG A 152 -0.86 -4.64 -0.50
N LEU A 153 -0.86 -5.92 -0.83
CA LEU A 153 -0.60 -6.38 -2.18
C LEU A 153 -1.71 -5.97 -3.15
N GLU A 154 -2.96 -5.97 -2.72
CA GLU A 154 -4.09 -5.47 -3.50
C GLU A 154 -3.98 -3.97 -3.78
N GLN A 155 -3.62 -3.16 -2.79
CA GLN A 155 -3.37 -1.72 -2.97
C GLN A 155 -2.21 -1.46 -3.95
N LYS A 156 -1.10 -2.22 -3.82
CA LYS A 156 0.02 -2.13 -4.77
C LYS A 156 -0.37 -2.59 -6.17
N THR A 157 -1.23 -3.60 -6.27
CA THR A 157 -1.79 -4.07 -7.55
C THR A 157 -2.55 -2.96 -8.25
N GLU A 158 -3.36 -2.19 -7.53
CA GLU A 158 -4.10 -1.09 -8.12
C GLU A 158 -3.16 0.00 -8.67
N ALA A 159 -2.11 0.34 -7.93
CA ALA A 159 -1.07 1.25 -8.42
C ALA A 159 -0.34 0.71 -9.68
N ILE A 160 -0.11 -0.60 -9.77
CA ILE A 160 0.48 -1.24 -10.95
C ILE A 160 -0.49 -1.18 -12.14
N LYS A 161 -1.79 -1.44 -11.94
CA LYS A 161 -2.81 -1.31 -12.99
C LYS A 161 -2.87 0.10 -13.56
N GLN A 162 -2.74 1.13 -12.73
CA GLN A 162 -2.67 2.52 -13.20
C GLN A 162 -1.44 2.74 -14.09
N ARG A 163 -0.28 2.15 -13.76
CA ARG A 163 0.91 2.18 -14.62
C ARG A 163 0.72 1.41 -15.91
N VAL A 164 0.08 0.24 -15.87
CA VAL A 164 -0.27 -0.53 -17.09
C VAL A 164 -1.14 0.33 -18.00
N LYS A 165 -2.13 1.02 -17.44
CA LYS A 165 -2.97 1.96 -18.21
C LYS A 165 -2.16 3.12 -18.79
N ALA A 166 -1.26 3.72 -18.00
CA ALA A 166 -0.38 4.80 -18.45
C ALA A 166 0.64 4.37 -19.52
N CYS A 167 0.92 3.07 -19.61
CA CYS A 167 1.79 2.44 -20.59
C CYS A 167 1.02 1.74 -21.72
N ASP A 168 -0.17 2.21 -22.09
CA ASP A 168 -1.01 1.69 -23.18
C ASP A 168 -1.27 0.18 -23.10
N GLY A 169 -1.40 -0.36 -21.90
CA GLY A 169 -1.65 -1.77 -21.63
C GLY A 169 -0.40 -2.65 -21.56
N SER A 170 0.79 -2.09 -21.74
CA SER A 170 2.05 -2.84 -21.71
C SER A 170 2.49 -3.18 -20.27
N TRP A 171 2.41 -4.45 -19.91
CA TRP A 171 2.93 -4.96 -18.64
C TRP A 171 4.45 -4.87 -18.53
N GLU A 172 5.17 -5.05 -19.63
CA GLU A 172 6.63 -4.89 -19.69
C GLU A 172 7.03 -3.45 -19.35
N ALA A 173 6.35 -2.45 -19.96
CA ALA A 173 6.61 -1.05 -19.66
C ALA A 173 6.20 -0.68 -18.22
N ALA A 174 5.06 -1.16 -17.75
CA ALA A 174 4.61 -0.94 -16.36
C ALA A 174 5.57 -1.56 -15.34
N TYR A 175 6.15 -2.72 -15.66
CA TYR A 175 7.20 -3.33 -14.85
C TYR A 175 8.46 -2.44 -14.83
N PHE A 176 8.94 -1.97 -15.98
CA PHE A 176 10.07 -1.04 -16.06
C PHE A 176 9.85 0.20 -15.19
N VAL A 177 8.69 0.84 -15.33
CA VAL A 177 8.32 2.02 -14.55
C VAL A 177 8.27 1.72 -13.05
N THR A 178 7.71 0.56 -12.67
CA THR A 178 7.64 0.13 -11.27
C THR A 178 9.04 -0.15 -10.69
N LEU A 179 9.91 -0.81 -11.46
CA LEU A 179 11.29 -1.08 -11.07
C LEU A 179 12.06 0.25 -10.90
N ALA A 180 11.98 1.14 -11.89
CA ALA A 180 12.63 2.44 -11.84
C ALA A 180 12.18 3.27 -10.63
N ARG A 181 10.88 3.38 -10.37
CA ARG A 181 10.35 4.05 -9.18
C ARG A 181 10.99 3.54 -7.89
N ASN A 182 11.14 2.22 -7.76
CA ASN A 182 11.70 1.59 -6.57
C ASN A 182 13.24 1.74 -6.49
N TYR A 183 13.93 1.97 -7.60
CA TYR A 183 15.34 2.39 -7.59
C TYR A 183 15.56 3.78 -6.98
N GLY A 184 14.53 4.60 -6.92
CA GLY A 184 14.55 5.89 -6.19
C GLY A 184 14.56 5.74 -4.66
N PHE A 185 14.37 4.55 -4.11
CA PHE A 185 14.40 4.21 -2.68
C PHE A 185 13.68 5.26 -1.81
N GLY A 186 12.51 5.69 -2.25
CA GLY A 186 11.62 6.63 -1.57
C GLY A 186 11.84 8.08 -1.99
N ILE A 187 13.04 8.66 -1.80
CA ILE A 187 13.26 10.10 -2.00
C ILE A 187 13.09 10.52 -3.47
N ASN A 188 13.60 9.74 -4.40
CA ASN A 188 13.53 10.01 -5.84
C ASN A 188 12.52 9.13 -6.59
N GLY A 189 11.62 8.44 -5.87
CA GLY A 189 10.68 7.51 -6.51
C GLY A 189 9.83 8.16 -7.58
N GLU A 190 9.28 9.35 -7.34
CA GLU A 190 8.46 10.08 -8.30
C GLU A 190 9.26 10.56 -9.51
N ALA A 191 10.47 11.07 -9.28
CA ALA A 191 11.37 11.49 -10.39
C ALA A 191 11.74 10.31 -11.28
N PHE A 192 12.06 9.15 -10.69
CA PHE A 192 12.31 7.91 -11.44
C PHE A 192 11.07 7.41 -12.19
N GLU A 193 9.88 7.53 -11.65
CA GLU A 193 8.63 7.15 -12.33
C GLU A 193 8.39 8.04 -13.55
N GLN A 194 8.49 9.36 -13.40
CA GLN A 194 8.36 10.32 -14.51
C GLN A 194 9.42 10.08 -15.59
N TRP A 195 10.67 9.86 -15.17
CA TRP A 195 11.77 9.52 -16.07
C TRP A 195 11.48 8.24 -16.87
N ALA A 196 11.05 7.18 -16.20
CA ALA A 196 10.77 5.90 -16.85
C ALA A 196 9.59 5.99 -17.82
N LEU A 197 8.53 6.73 -17.47
CA LEU A 197 7.39 6.98 -18.36
C LEU A 197 7.78 7.79 -19.60
N SER A 198 8.82 8.61 -19.53
CA SER A 198 9.33 9.38 -20.67
C SER A 198 10.21 8.57 -21.63
N LEU A 199 10.53 7.31 -21.30
CA LEU A 199 11.40 6.41 -22.07
C LEU A 199 10.59 5.31 -22.76
N PRO A 200 10.40 5.35 -24.08
CA PRO A 200 9.80 4.24 -24.80
C PRO A 200 10.70 2.99 -24.77
N LEU A 201 10.19 1.87 -24.29
CA LEU A 201 10.96 0.61 -24.21
C LEU A 201 11.52 0.15 -25.56
N GLN A 202 10.84 0.47 -26.65
CA GLN A 202 11.30 0.16 -28.02
C GLN A 202 12.64 0.84 -28.31
N VAL A 203 12.83 2.08 -27.84
CA VAL A 203 14.11 2.80 -28.02
C VAL A 203 15.22 2.10 -27.25
N ILE A 204 14.95 1.66 -26.02
CA ILE A 204 15.91 0.90 -25.22
C ILE A 204 16.26 -0.42 -25.93
N ALA A 205 15.25 -1.13 -26.44
CA ALA A 205 15.43 -2.41 -27.12
C ALA A 205 16.30 -2.33 -28.36
N HIS A 206 16.25 -1.21 -29.11
CA HIS A 206 17.07 -0.98 -30.30
C HIS A 206 18.58 -0.78 -29.98
N HIS A 207 18.91 -0.41 -28.77
CA HIS A 207 20.29 -0.05 -28.37
C HIS A 207 20.86 -0.93 -27.24
N ARG A 208 20.15 -1.99 -26.86
CA ARG A 208 20.50 -2.82 -25.71
C ARG A 208 21.83 -3.56 -25.80
N ASP A 209 22.35 -3.74 -26.99
CA ASP A 209 23.67 -4.32 -27.28
C ASP A 209 24.84 -3.32 -27.13
N ASN A 210 24.53 -2.03 -26.98
CA ASN A 210 25.49 -0.99 -26.76
C ASN A 210 25.25 -0.26 -25.43
N LEU A 211 25.96 -0.69 -24.39
CA LEU A 211 25.83 -0.14 -23.04
C LEU A 211 26.06 1.37 -22.98
N PHE A 212 27.02 1.92 -23.79
CA PHE A 212 27.27 3.35 -23.82
C PHE A 212 26.08 4.15 -24.37
N GLN A 213 25.39 3.62 -25.38
CA GLN A 213 24.17 4.25 -25.92
C GLN A 213 23.02 4.19 -24.93
N ILE A 214 22.84 3.07 -24.20
CA ILE A 214 21.83 3.00 -23.13
C ILE A 214 22.15 3.97 -22.00
N GLU A 215 23.42 4.08 -21.63
CA GLU A 215 23.85 5.01 -20.59
C GLU A 215 23.61 6.47 -21.00
N ALA A 216 23.96 6.83 -22.24
CA ALA A 216 23.69 8.15 -22.81
C ALA A 216 22.17 8.43 -22.86
N LEU A 217 21.38 7.46 -23.30
CA LEU A 217 19.92 7.56 -23.37
C LEU A 217 19.32 7.77 -21.96
N PHE A 218 19.76 7.00 -20.99
CA PHE A 218 19.19 7.04 -19.63
C PHE A 218 19.55 8.33 -18.89
N LEU A 219 20.83 8.72 -18.91
CA LEU A 219 21.29 9.96 -18.28
C LEU A 219 20.76 11.19 -18.99
N GLY A 220 20.70 11.15 -20.33
CA GLY A 220 20.19 12.25 -21.13
C GLY A 220 18.70 12.48 -20.91
N GLN A 221 17.91 11.39 -20.95
CA GLN A 221 16.47 11.47 -20.68
C GLN A 221 16.14 11.90 -19.25
N ALA A 222 17.06 11.65 -18.31
CA ALA A 222 17.00 12.16 -16.95
C ALA A 222 17.33 13.66 -16.83
N GLY A 223 17.72 14.33 -17.92
CA GLY A 223 18.18 15.71 -17.93
C GLY A 223 19.58 15.91 -17.33
N LEU A 224 20.27 14.83 -16.94
CA LEU A 224 21.56 14.89 -16.24
C LEU A 224 22.76 15.13 -17.18
N LEU A 225 22.54 15.11 -18.49
CA LEU A 225 23.52 15.53 -19.53
C LEU A 225 23.33 16.99 -19.94
N ASN A 226 22.54 17.78 -19.24
CA ASN A 226 22.56 19.24 -19.33
C ASN A 226 23.70 19.76 -18.46
N ILE A 227 24.54 20.65 -19.04
CA ILE A 227 25.68 21.22 -18.29
C ILE A 227 25.22 22.01 -17.04
N ASP A 228 23.99 22.53 -17.03
CA ASP A 228 23.43 23.22 -15.88
C ASP A 228 23.09 22.28 -14.70
N ALA A 229 22.98 20.99 -14.96
CA ALA A 229 22.87 19.97 -13.91
C ALA A 229 24.21 19.72 -13.18
N VAL A 230 25.32 20.11 -13.78
CA VAL A 230 26.66 20.03 -13.21
C VAL A 230 26.95 21.29 -12.38
N SER A 231 27.46 21.09 -11.15
CA SER A 231 27.88 22.22 -10.33
C SER A 231 28.91 23.12 -11.06
N MET A 232 28.72 24.42 -11.00
CA MET A 232 29.60 25.40 -11.64
C MET A 232 31.09 25.16 -11.35
N ARG A 233 31.43 24.66 -10.18
CA ARG A 233 32.82 24.38 -9.74
C ARG A 233 33.50 23.28 -10.53
N HIS A 234 32.73 22.39 -11.14
CA HIS A 234 33.22 21.18 -11.79
C HIS A 234 32.96 21.17 -13.29
N ARG A 235 32.37 22.25 -13.86
CA ARG A 235 32.02 22.28 -15.29
C ARG A 235 33.23 22.16 -16.21
N ASP A 236 34.26 22.92 -15.91
CA ASP A 236 35.48 22.92 -16.76
C ASP A 236 36.17 21.55 -16.71
N GLU A 237 36.35 20.98 -15.50
CA GLU A 237 36.92 19.64 -15.31
C GLU A 237 36.13 18.57 -16.07
N VAL A 238 34.78 18.58 -15.93
CA VAL A 238 33.87 17.62 -16.59
C VAL A 238 33.97 17.72 -18.13
N LEU A 239 34.13 18.92 -18.67
CA LEU A 239 34.27 19.12 -20.10
C LEU A 239 35.67 18.66 -20.61
N GLU A 240 36.71 18.87 -19.80
CA GLU A 240 38.09 18.42 -20.12
C GLU A 240 38.20 16.88 -20.07
N GLU A 241 37.56 16.21 -19.11
CA GLU A 241 37.52 14.74 -19.05
C GLU A 241 36.92 14.10 -20.30
N GLY A 242 36.04 14.79 -21.00
CA GLY A 242 35.44 14.39 -22.27
C GLY A 242 34.42 13.26 -22.19
N TYR A 243 34.23 12.60 -21.06
CA TYR A 243 33.23 11.54 -20.92
C TYR A 243 31.79 12.07 -20.96
N PHE A 244 31.53 13.15 -20.23
CA PHE A 244 30.26 13.89 -20.27
C PHE A 244 29.93 14.33 -21.71
N SER A 245 30.87 14.98 -22.39
CA SER A 245 30.67 15.50 -23.76
C SER A 245 30.36 14.36 -24.76
N LYS A 246 31.00 13.20 -24.63
CA LYS A 246 30.71 12.02 -25.47
C LYS A 246 29.30 11.50 -25.22
N LEU A 247 28.86 11.35 -23.97
CA LEU A 247 27.50 10.93 -23.63
C LEU A 247 26.47 11.95 -24.11
N GLN A 248 26.75 13.25 -23.96
CA GLN A 248 25.88 14.33 -24.41
C GLN A 248 25.70 14.31 -25.93
N CYS A 249 26.79 14.19 -26.71
CA CYS A 249 26.71 14.08 -28.15
C CYS A 249 25.90 12.87 -28.61
N GLU A 250 26.11 11.69 -27.98
CA GLU A 250 25.34 10.49 -28.28
C GLU A 250 23.87 10.68 -27.96
N TYR A 251 23.55 11.27 -26.80
CA TYR A 251 22.16 11.53 -26.42
C TYR A 251 21.47 12.52 -27.37
N ILE A 252 22.14 13.61 -27.80
CA ILE A 252 21.59 14.59 -28.75
C ILE A 252 21.20 13.86 -30.05
N TYR A 253 22.05 12.96 -30.55
CA TYR A 253 21.73 12.14 -31.72
C TYR A 253 20.48 11.26 -31.47
N LEU A 254 20.44 10.55 -30.37
CA LEU A 254 19.32 9.66 -30.00
C LEU A 254 18.05 10.47 -29.75
N GLN A 255 18.15 11.61 -29.08
CA GLN A 255 17.04 12.53 -28.82
C GLN A 255 16.40 13.00 -30.15
N HIS A 256 17.20 13.42 -31.11
CA HIS A 256 16.68 13.83 -32.40
C HIS A 256 16.09 12.65 -33.18
N LYS A 257 16.76 11.50 -33.19
CA LYS A 257 16.32 10.30 -33.90
C LYS A 257 14.96 9.80 -33.45
N PHE A 258 14.68 9.84 -32.14
CA PHE A 258 13.48 9.30 -31.53
C PHE A 258 12.51 10.37 -31.00
N ASN A 259 12.78 11.65 -31.28
CA ASN A 259 11.99 12.80 -30.80
C ASN A 259 11.74 12.77 -29.27
N LEU A 260 12.79 12.50 -28.50
CA LEU A 260 12.70 12.36 -27.05
C LEU A 260 12.70 13.73 -26.38
N LYS A 261 12.00 13.82 -25.22
CA LYS A 261 11.98 15.00 -24.37
C LYS A 261 12.47 14.63 -22.98
N PRO A 262 13.64 15.13 -22.55
CA PRO A 262 14.16 14.84 -21.22
C PRO A 262 13.26 15.44 -20.15
N ILE A 263 13.26 14.82 -18.97
CA ILE A 263 12.65 15.42 -17.79
C ILE A 263 13.55 16.55 -17.26
N ASP A 264 12.97 17.42 -16.44
CA ASP A 264 13.70 18.49 -15.79
C ASP A 264 14.65 17.90 -14.72
N PHE A 265 15.95 18.23 -14.81
CA PHE A 265 16.95 17.75 -13.85
C PHE A 265 16.72 18.27 -12.42
N HIS A 266 15.98 19.36 -12.22
CA HIS A 266 15.62 19.86 -10.90
C HIS A 266 14.68 18.92 -10.11
N LEU A 267 14.06 17.95 -10.76
CA LEU A 267 13.26 16.92 -10.08
C LEU A 267 14.10 15.99 -9.20
N TRP A 268 15.41 15.88 -9.50
CA TRP A 268 16.30 15.00 -8.74
C TRP A 268 16.74 15.63 -7.44
N ARG A 269 16.59 14.87 -6.36
CA ARG A 269 17.00 15.25 -5.00
C ARG A 269 18.31 14.55 -4.64
N PHE A 270 19.31 15.33 -4.23
CA PHE A 270 20.62 14.85 -3.78
C PHE A 270 20.81 15.02 -2.27
N LEU A 271 20.15 16.02 -1.71
CA LEU A 271 20.29 16.36 -0.28
C LEU A 271 19.83 15.19 0.62
N ARG A 272 20.60 14.89 1.64
CA ARG A 272 20.38 13.80 2.61
C ARG A 272 20.49 12.38 2.01
N LEU A 273 21.05 12.26 0.81
CA LEU A 273 21.40 10.95 0.23
C LEU A 273 22.88 10.64 0.46
N ARG A 274 23.18 9.37 0.73
CA ARG A 274 24.56 8.88 0.60
C ARG A 274 24.96 8.89 -0.87
N PRO A 275 26.20 9.27 -1.24
CA PRO A 275 26.60 9.41 -2.65
C PRO A 275 26.34 8.19 -3.52
N GLN A 276 26.51 6.98 -2.99
CA GLN A 276 26.17 5.72 -3.70
C GLN A 276 24.67 5.57 -4.04
N ASN A 277 23.80 6.43 -3.50
CA ASN A 277 22.38 6.48 -3.80
C ASN A 277 21.99 7.66 -4.70
N PHE A 278 22.96 8.40 -5.23
CA PHE A 278 22.69 9.51 -6.14
C PHE A 278 22.00 9.01 -7.40
N PRO A 279 21.11 9.83 -7.99
CA PRO A 279 20.40 9.49 -9.22
C PRO A 279 21.32 8.98 -10.33
N HIS A 280 22.48 9.58 -10.55
CA HIS A 280 23.48 9.14 -11.54
C HIS A 280 23.82 7.66 -11.37
N ILE A 281 24.21 7.26 -10.15
CA ILE A 281 24.59 5.87 -9.87
C ILE A 281 23.42 4.92 -10.10
N ARG A 282 22.22 5.28 -9.64
CA ARG A 282 21.02 4.45 -9.78
C ARG A 282 20.57 4.31 -11.24
N ILE A 283 20.67 5.39 -12.02
CA ILE A 283 20.36 5.38 -13.46
C ILE A 283 21.35 4.49 -14.22
N VAL A 284 22.66 4.61 -13.92
CA VAL A 284 23.69 3.79 -14.58
C VAL A 284 23.58 2.31 -14.20
N GLN A 285 23.21 2.01 -12.94
CA GLN A 285 22.90 0.62 -12.53
C GLN A 285 21.71 0.05 -13.33
N LEU A 286 20.67 0.85 -13.56
CA LEU A 286 19.54 0.46 -14.42
C LEU A 286 19.97 0.30 -15.89
N ALA A 287 20.80 1.19 -16.40
CA ALA A 287 21.33 1.09 -17.76
C ALA A 287 22.07 -0.24 -17.97
N GLN A 288 22.96 -0.59 -17.03
CA GLN A 288 23.69 -1.84 -17.08
C GLN A 288 22.77 -3.06 -16.95
N LEU A 289 21.75 -2.98 -16.07
CA LEU A 289 20.77 -4.06 -15.88
C LEU A 289 20.04 -4.37 -17.20
N TYR A 290 19.62 -3.32 -17.93
CA TYR A 290 18.91 -3.48 -19.19
C TYR A 290 19.81 -3.93 -20.34
N ALA A 291 21.07 -3.49 -20.38
CA ALA A 291 22.04 -3.98 -21.34
C ALA A 291 22.34 -5.47 -21.20
N LYS A 292 22.31 -6.01 -19.96
CA LYS A 292 22.51 -7.44 -19.72
C LYS A 292 21.33 -8.34 -20.14
N GLN A 293 20.18 -7.74 -20.48
CA GLN A 293 18.97 -8.44 -20.91
C GLN A 293 18.42 -9.50 -19.93
N GLN A 294 18.72 -9.38 -18.64
CA GLN A 294 18.37 -10.36 -17.61
C GLN A 294 17.20 -9.94 -16.71
N ALA A 295 16.72 -8.70 -16.86
CA ALA A 295 15.73 -8.11 -15.99
C ALA A 295 14.43 -7.69 -16.70
N GLY A 296 14.02 -8.38 -17.74
CA GLY A 296 12.70 -8.21 -18.36
C GLY A 296 11.60 -8.89 -17.53
N LEU A 297 10.36 -8.53 -17.81
CA LEU A 297 9.21 -9.11 -17.12
C LEU A 297 9.15 -10.64 -17.25
N SER A 298 9.42 -11.17 -18.45
CA SER A 298 9.39 -12.62 -18.68
C SER A 298 10.39 -13.35 -17.76
N GLN A 299 11.66 -12.87 -17.72
CA GLN A 299 12.68 -13.45 -16.85
C GLN A 299 12.28 -13.39 -15.37
N LEU A 300 11.66 -12.28 -14.95
CA LEU A 300 11.15 -12.12 -13.61
C LEU A 300 10.04 -13.13 -13.28
N LEU A 301 9.09 -13.31 -14.19
CA LEU A 301 7.98 -14.26 -14.02
C LEU A 301 8.46 -15.71 -13.96
N ASP A 302 9.60 -16.02 -14.56
CA ASP A 302 10.23 -17.34 -14.53
C ASP A 302 11.09 -17.59 -13.28
N CYS A 303 11.40 -16.55 -12.49
CA CYS A 303 12.14 -16.69 -11.24
C CYS A 303 11.34 -17.51 -10.23
N THR A 304 11.85 -18.70 -9.87
CA THR A 304 11.20 -19.61 -8.91
C THR A 304 11.68 -19.40 -7.47
N THR A 305 12.81 -18.73 -7.28
CA THR A 305 13.39 -18.47 -5.95
C THR A 305 13.84 -17.03 -5.79
N VAL A 306 13.84 -16.55 -4.55
CA VAL A 306 14.37 -15.22 -4.20
C VAL A 306 15.82 -15.04 -4.65
N LYS A 307 16.65 -16.10 -4.55
CA LYS A 307 18.06 -16.05 -4.98
C LYS A 307 18.19 -15.76 -6.47
N VAL A 308 17.41 -16.45 -7.31
CA VAL A 308 17.41 -16.21 -8.77
C VAL A 308 16.93 -14.80 -9.08
N ALA A 309 15.87 -14.35 -8.43
CA ALA A 309 15.36 -12.97 -8.62
C ALA A 309 16.39 -11.91 -8.20
N MET A 310 17.16 -12.15 -7.13
CA MET A 310 18.28 -11.26 -6.74
C MET A 310 19.37 -11.21 -7.80
N GLU A 311 19.76 -12.36 -8.35
CA GLU A 311 20.80 -12.41 -9.40
C GLU A 311 20.33 -11.70 -10.68
N CYS A 312 19.07 -11.85 -11.09
CA CYS A 312 18.48 -11.10 -12.21
C CYS A 312 18.56 -9.58 -12.02
N LEU A 313 18.40 -9.10 -10.78
CA LEU A 313 18.43 -7.66 -10.46
C LEU A 313 19.84 -7.15 -10.10
N ARG A 314 20.84 -8.02 -10.06
CA ARG A 314 22.21 -7.63 -9.70
C ARG A 314 22.84 -6.80 -10.80
N SER A 315 23.18 -5.57 -10.49
CA SER A 315 23.85 -4.62 -11.39
C SER A 315 25.00 -3.91 -10.72
N SER A 316 25.93 -3.46 -11.51
CA SER A 316 27.08 -2.63 -11.13
C SER A 316 27.08 -1.36 -11.98
N VAL A 317 28.18 -0.63 -12.01
CA VAL A 317 28.33 0.57 -12.81
C VAL A 317 29.48 0.40 -13.81
N THR A 318 29.51 1.24 -14.88
CA THR A 318 30.61 1.27 -15.85
C THR A 318 31.89 1.90 -15.26
N LEU A 319 33.01 1.76 -15.95
CA LEU A 319 34.35 2.15 -15.46
C LEU A 319 34.39 3.58 -14.91
N TYR A 320 33.82 4.55 -15.61
CA TYR A 320 33.80 5.96 -15.17
C TYR A 320 33.14 6.07 -13.77
N TRP A 321 32.00 5.44 -13.62
CA TRP A 321 31.21 5.53 -12.38
C TRP A 321 31.79 4.70 -11.21
N GLN A 322 32.77 3.85 -11.46
CA GLN A 322 33.52 3.17 -10.37
C GLN A 322 34.34 4.15 -9.54
N THR A 323 34.73 5.28 -10.14
CA THR A 323 35.51 6.35 -9.49
C THR A 323 34.76 7.68 -9.36
N HIS A 324 33.47 7.74 -9.73
CA HIS A 324 32.66 8.96 -9.66
C HIS A 324 31.27 8.68 -9.08
N TYR A 325 30.71 9.63 -8.32
CA TYR A 325 29.31 9.59 -7.82
C TYR A 325 28.36 10.46 -8.63
N SER A 326 28.87 11.52 -9.22
CA SER A 326 28.24 12.38 -10.21
C SER A 326 29.33 12.96 -11.09
N PHE A 327 28.95 13.66 -12.16
CA PHE A 327 29.92 14.34 -12.97
C PHE A 327 30.75 15.35 -12.15
N GLY A 328 32.07 15.29 -12.22
CA GLY A 328 33.02 16.12 -11.48
C GLY A 328 33.14 15.81 -9.98
N ILE A 329 32.50 14.78 -9.47
CA ILE A 329 32.66 14.34 -8.07
C ILE A 329 33.32 12.95 -8.05
N SER A 330 34.64 12.95 -7.92
CA SER A 330 35.44 11.73 -7.84
C SER A 330 35.23 10.98 -6.51
N SER A 331 35.56 9.73 -6.50
CA SER A 331 35.51 8.84 -5.35
C SER A 331 36.64 7.80 -5.43
N GLU A 332 36.91 7.12 -4.32
CA GLU A 332 37.69 5.89 -4.35
C GLU A 332 37.02 4.85 -5.25
N PHE A 333 37.85 3.99 -5.83
CA PHE A 333 37.39 2.89 -6.67
C PHE A 333 36.40 1.99 -5.93
N SER A 334 35.25 1.74 -6.54
CA SER A 334 34.25 0.81 -6.04
C SER A 334 33.37 0.33 -7.19
N GLU A 335 33.05 -0.94 -7.25
CA GLU A 335 32.12 -1.49 -8.25
C GLU A 335 30.69 -0.94 -8.10
N LYS A 336 30.38 -0.29 -7.00
CA LYS A 336 29.09 0.33 -6.67
C LYS A 336 27.91 -0.58 -7.01
N GLN A 337 28.03 -1.86 -6.64
CA GLN A 337 26.92 -2.81 -6.79
C GLN A 337 25.78 -2.52 -5.82
N LEU A 338 24.57 -2.95 -6.18
CA LEU A 338 23.47 -2.97 -5.26
C LEU A 338 23.77 -3.88 -4.07
N SER A 339 23.61 -3.36 -2.86
CA SER A 339 23.74 -4.17 -1.66
C SER A 339 22.64 -5.24 -1.56
N THR A 340 22.88 -6.33 -0.85
CA THR A 340 21.87 -7.36 -0.59
C THR A 340 20.58 -6.78 -0.01
N SER A 341 20.69 -5.79 0.90
CA SER A 341 19.53 -5.12 1.47
C SER A 341 18.76 -4.30 0.43
N SER A 342 19.44 -3.64 -0.50
CA SER A 342 18.79 -2.92 -1.62
C SER A 342 18.08 -3.89 -2.56
N LEU A 343 18.70 -5.03 -2.88
CA LEU A 343 18.07 -6.08 -3.71
C LEU A 343 16.83 -6.65 -3.01
N GLN A 344 16.88 -6.91 -1.70
CA GLN A 344 15.72 -7.34 -0.93
C GLN A 344 14.58 -6.33 -1.01
N LEU A 345 14.86 -5.03 -0.86
CA LEU A 345 13.85 -3.97 -0.99
C LEU A 345 13.24 -3.91 -2.39
N LEU A 346 14.04 -4.12 -3.44
CA LEU A 346 13.53 -4.19 -4.81
C LEU A 346 12.63 -5.41 -5.01
N ILE A 347 12.97 -6.57 -4.43
CA ILE A 347 12.08 -7.74 -4.50
C ILE A 347 10.77 -7.46 -3.76
N ILE A 348 10.81 -6.98 -2.52
CA ILE A 348 9.62 -6.69 -1.72
C ILE A 348 8.71 -5.64 -2.39
N ASN A 349 9.29 -4.64 -3.04
CA ASN A 349 8.52 -3.50 -3.54
C ASN A 349 8.26 -3.53 -5.06
N THR A 350 8.96 -4.39 -5.82
CA THR A 350 8.78 -4.54 -7.27
C THR A 350 8.37 -5.95 -7.64
N VAL A 351 9.23 -6.94 -7.38
CA VAL A 351 9.02 -8.32 -7.86
C VAL A 351 7.75 -8.93 -7.28
N VAL A 352 7.60 -8.89 -5.97
CA VAL A 352 6.44 -9.45 -5.26
C VAL A 352 5.13 -8.81 -5.72
N PRO A 353 4.98 -7.46 -5.74
CA PRO A 353 3.76 -6.84 -6.25
C PRO A 353 3.47 -7.13 -7.72
N ILE A 354 4.50 -7.22 -8.57
CA ILE A 354 4.33 -7.55 -9.99
C ILE A 354 3.87 -9.00 -10.16
N LEU A 355 4.47 -9.96 -9.45
CA LEU A 355 4.03 -11.37 -9.46
C LEU A 355 2.55 -11.48 -9.06
N PHE A 356 2.18 -10.82 -7.98
CA PHE A 356 0.80 -10.85 -7.47
C PHE A 356 -0.18 -10.18 -8.46
N ALA A 357 0.13 -8.95 -8.91
CA ALA A 357 -0.72 -8.20 -9.82
C ALA A 357 -0.89 -8.89 -11.18
N TYR A 358 0.20 -9.41 -11.75
CA TYR A 358 0.17 -10.13 -13.02
C TYR A 358 -0.54 -11.48 -12.86
N GLY A 359 -0.29 -12.21 -11.77
CA GLY A 359 -1.01 -13.45 -11.44
C GLY A 359 -2.52 -13.26 -11.38
N ARG A 360 -2.97 -12.18 -10.73
CA ARG A 360 -4.39 -11.78 -10.69
C ARG A 360 -4.94 -11.43 -12.08
N HIS A 361 -4.15 -10.73 -12.89
CA HIS A 361 -4.55 -10.34 -14.25
C HIS A 361 -4.77 -11.55 -15.17
N VAL A 362 -3.86 -12.51 -15.14
CA VAL A 362 -3.94 -13.71 -16.01
C VAL A 362 -4.61 -14.91 -15.33
N SER A 363 -5.20 -14.73 -14.15
CA SER A 363 -5.85 -15.76 -13.33
C SER A 363 -4.93 -16.98 -13.05
N LYS A 364 -3.64 -16.71 -12.80
CA LYS A 364 -2.63 -17.73 -12.49
C LYS A 364 -2.26 -17.66 -10.99
N GLU A 365 -2.95 -18.47 -10.19
CA GLU A 365 -2.82 -18.50 -8.73
C GLU A 365 -1.40 -18.80 -8.25
N THR A 366 -0.67 -19.67 -8.95
CA THR A 366 0.72 -20.03 -8.64
C THR A 366 1.68 -18.83 -8.62
N LEU A 367 1.39 -17.75 -9.35
CA LEU A 367 2.19 -16.52 -9.28
C LEU A 367 1.85 -15.71 -8.02
N CYS A 368 0.58 -15.72 -7.61
CA CYS A 368 0.15 -15.08 -6.37
C CYS A 368 0.75 -15.80 -5.15
N GLU A 369 0.70 -17.13 -5.11
CA GLU A 369 1.33 -17.95 -4.07
C GLU A 369 2.83 -17.68 -3.97
N ARG A 370 3.53 -17.65 -5.11
CA ARG A 370 4.96 -17.33 -5.17
C ARG A 370 5.28 -15.94 -4.62
N ALA A 371 4.40 -14.97 -4.80
CA ALA A 371 4.57 -13.64 -4.22
C ALA A 371 4.60 -13.69 -2.68
N PHE A 372 3.73 -14.50 -2.07
CA PHE A 372 3.73 -14.74 -0.63
C PHE A 372 4.97 -15.53 -0.17
N ASP A 373 5.32 -16.60 -0.88
CA ASP A 373 6.51 -17.42 -0.60
C ASP A 373 7.79 -16.57 -0.61
N PHE A 374 7.90 -15.62 -1.52
CA PHE A 374 9.05 -14.70 -1.58
C PHE A 374 9.10 -13.79 -0.34
N LEU A 375 7.95 -13.30 0.13
CA LEU A 375 7.91 -12.49 1.35
C LEU A 375 8.27 -13.29 2.60
N GLU A 376 7.93 -14.58 2.67
CA GLU A 376 8.29 -15.45 3.78
C GLU A 376 9.79 -15.77 3.79
N GLN A 377 10.42 -15.93 2.63
CA GLN A 377 11.86 -16.22 2.50
C GLN A 377 12.76 -15.01 2.76
N LEU A 378 12.22 -13.78 2.65
CA LEU A 378 12.97 -12.55 2.84
C LEU A 378 13.00 -12.11 4.30
N ARG A 379 14.12 -11.52 4.71
CA ARG A 379 14.24 -10.91 6.03
C ARG A 379 13.29 -9.71 6.12
N PRO A 380 12.74 -9.42 7.33
CA PRO A 380 11.91 -8.26 7.54
C PRO A 380 12.68 -6.98 7.27
N GLU A 381 11.97 -5.96 6.81
CA GLU A 381 12.53 -4.62 6.63
C GLU A 381 13.00 -4.05 7.97
N ASN A 382 14.08 -3.29 7.94
CA ASN A 382 14.60 -2.60 9.12
C ASN A 382 14.33 -1.09 9.02
N ASN A 383 13.08 -0.70 9.07
CA ASN A 383 12.65 0.69 9.10
C ASN A 383 12.11 1.09 10.49
N HIS A 384 11.79 2.38 10.67
CA HIS A 384 11.30 2.90 11.95
C HIS A 384 9.96 2.26 12.37
N ILE A 385 9.10 1.89 11.40
CA ILE A 385 7.80 1.26 11.66
C ILE A 385 8.02 -0.12 12.28
N VAL A 386 8.85 -0.94 11.65
CA VAL A 386 9.12 -2.30 12.13
C VAL A 386 9.80 -2.27 13.50
N ARG A 387 10.74 -1.33 13.72
CA ARG A 387 11.36 -1.16 15.05
C ARG A 387 10.35 -0.81 16.12
N MET A 388 9.48 0.16 15.87
CA MET A 388 8.40 0.55 16.77
C MET A 388 7.54 -0.64 17.20
N TRP A 389 7.13 -1.50 16.26
CA TRP A 389 6.34 -2.68 16.59
C TRP A 389 7.13 -3.73 17.38
N ARG A 390 8.43 -3.89 17.11
CA ARG A 390 9.31 -4.75 17.90
C ARG A 390 9.48 -4.23 19.33
N ASP A 391 9.59 -2.92 19.49
CA ASP A 391 9.69 -2.28 20.82
C ASP A 391 8.42 -2.49 21.64
N CYS A 392 7.26 -2.67 20.98
CA CYS A 392 6.00 -3.10 21.61
C CYS A 392 5.92 -4.61 21.91
N GLY A 393 6.95 -5.40 21.61
CA GLY A 393 7.02 -6.82 21.90
C GLY A 393 6.58 -7.75 20.74
N LEU A 394 6.29 -7.23 19.54
CA LEU A 394 5.95 -8.07 18.40
C LEU A 394 7.18 -8.77 17.81
N GLN A 395 7.06 -10.08 17.59
CA GLN A 395 8.04 -10.83 16.82
C GLN A 395 7.80 -10.61 15.32
N VAL A 396 8.82 -10.13 14.62
CA VAL A 396 8.79 -9.90 13.16
C VAL A 396 9.82 -10.81 12.53
N VAL A 397 9.38 -11.88 11.89
CA VAL A 397 10.22 -12.99 11.43
C VAL A 397 10.65 -12.81 9.97
N HIS A 398 9.74 -12.41 9.09
CA HIS A 398 9.96 -12.31 7.65
C HIS A 398 9.38 -11.02 7.05
N ALA A 399 9.66 -10.77 5.76
CA ALA A 399 9.22 -9.56 5.08
C ALA A 399 7.68 -9.43 5.01
N GLY A 400 6.95 -10.54 4.96
CA GLY A 400 5.49 -10.53 5.02
C GLY A 400 4.97 -9.88 6.29
N ASP A 401 5.55 -10.21 7.45
CA ASP A 401 5.19 -9.55 8.71
C ASP A 401 5.44 -8.04 8.64
N SER A 402 6.61 -7.62 8.13
CA SER A 402 6.94 -6.20 8.01
C SER A 402 6.00 -5.47 7.07
N GLN A 403 5.59 -6.08 5.97
CA GLN A 403 4.61 -5.50 5.05
C GLN A 403 3.21 -5.40 5.68
N GLY A 404 2.77 -6.40 6.44
CA GLY A 404 1.53 -6.36 7.22
C GLY A 404 1.55 -5.26 8.28
N LEU A 405 2.67 -5.09 9.00
CA LEU A 405 2.82 -4.04 10.02
C LEU A 405 2.86 -2.63 9.43
N ILE A 406 3.45 -2.46 8.25
CA ILE A 406 3.41 -1.18 7.52
C ILE A 406 1.97 -0.86 7.10
N GLN A 407 1.23 -1.86 6.62
CA GLN A 407 -0.18 -1.70 6.28
C GLN A 407 -1.01 -1.31 7.51
N LEU A 408 -0.82 -2.04 8.62
CA LEU A 408 -1.49 -1.75 9.88
C LEU A 408 -1.28 -0.31 10.34
N LYS A 409 -0.03 0.17 10.25
CA LYS A 409 0.27 1.55 10.60
C LYS A 409 -0.45 2.53 9.68
N ASN A 410 -0.24 2.42 8.36
CA ASN A 410 -0.67 3.44 7.42
C ASN A 410 -2.19 3.51 7.26
N GLU A 411 -2.88 2.36 7.24
CA GLU A 411 -4.31 2.29 6.94
C GLU A 411 -5.20 2.24 8.19
N TYR A 412 -4.65 1.78 9.30
CA TYR A 412 -5.44 1.64 10.54
C TYR A 412 -5.00 2.61 11.63
N CYS A 413 -3.72 2.61 11.99
CA CYS A 413 -3.28 3.42 13.14
C CYS A 413 -3.23 4.92 12.81
N ASP A 414 -2.61 5.31 11.68
CA ASP A 414 -2.51 6.72 11.28
C ASP A 414 -3.88 7.33 10.96
N LYS A 415 -4.81 6.50 10.44
CA LYS A 415 -6.20 6.92 10.15
C LYS A 415 -7.15 6.74 11.34
N LYS A 416 -6.66 6.29 12.48
CA LYS A 416 -7.46 6.00 13.69
C LYS A 416 -8.62 5.01 13.45
N ASN A 417 -8.47 4.08 12.51
CA ASN A 417 -9.45 3.06 12.14
C ASN A 417 -9.48 1.88 13.15
N CYS A 418 -9.44 2.19 14.44
CA CYS A 418 -9.36 1.18 15.52
C CYS A 418 -10.58 0.26 15.54
N LEU A 419 -11.76 0.75 15.14
CA LEU A 419 -13.00 -0.03 15.08
C LEU A 419 -12.97 -1.10 13.97
N GLN A 420 -12.13 -0.96 12.95
CA GLN A 420 -11.95 -1.94 11.87
C GLN A 420 -10.74 -2.86 12.10
N CYS A 421 -9.95 -2.60 13.16
CA CYS A 421 -8.72 -3.32 13.46
C CYS A 421 -8.97 -4.50 14.41
N ARG A 422 -8.42 -5.69 14.08
CA ARG A 422 -8.54 -6.86 14.98
C ARG A 422 -7.85 -6.66 16.34
N ILE A 423 -6.76 -5.89 16.38
CA ILE A 423 -6.10 -5.52 17.64
C ILE A 423 -6.97 -4.52 18.41
N GLY A 424 -7.55 -3.53 17.71
CA GLY A 424 -8.54 -2.61 18.28
C GLY A 424 -9.75 -3.35 18.88
N TYR A 425 -10.25 -4.35 18.16
CA TYR A 425 -11.33 -5.20 18.70
C TYR A 425 -10.95 -5.88 20.02
N LYS A 426 -9.75 -6.43 20.12
CA LYS A 426 -9.28 -7.05 21.38
C LYS A 426 -9.15 -6.04 22.50
N TYR A 427 -8.64 -4.84 22.20
CA TYR A 427 -8.53 -3.75 23.16
C TYR A 427 -9.91 -3.32 23.70
N LEU A 428 -10.86 -3.09 22.81
CA LEU A 428 -12.20 -2.63 23.15
C LEU A 428 -13.03 -3.67 23.92
N LYS A 429 -12.72 -4.96 23.74
CA LYS A 429 -13.44 -6.07 24.42
C LYS A 429 -12.89 -6.40 25.81
N GLN A 430 -11.77 -5.82 26.23
CA GLN A 430 -11.26 -6.03 27.59
C GLN A 430 -12.33 -5.55 28.60
N LYS A 431 -12.77 -6.44 29.48
CA LYS A 431 -13.55 -6.04 30.64
C LYS A 431 -12.58 -5.55 31.70
N LEU A 432 -12.87 -4.39 32.27
CA LEU A 432 -12.14 -3.83 33.43
C LEU A 432 -12.20 -4.79 34.60
#